data_f173c352d9ef829d9a80593361469866
#
_entry.id   f173c352d9ef829d9a80593361469866
#
_cell.length_a   1.000
_cell.length_b   1.000
_cell.length_c   1.000
_cell.angle_alpha   90.00
_cell.angle_beta   90.00
_cell.angle_gamma   90.00
#
_symmetry.space_group_name_H-M   'P 1'
#
loop_
_entity.id
_entity.type
_entity.pdbx_description
1 polymer ?
#
loop_
_entity_poly.entity_id
_entity_poly.type
_entity_poly.pdbx_seq_one_letter_code
_entity_poly.pdbx_strand_id
1 'polypeptide(L)'
;MFTPIHRALGLEPGNLTMNNVNQVIAGKVEETADLDWKKKFYSIQNNAVMEEVAKDIAAMANSGGGWIVFGIKEDGENNAASSVNPIQWSADNERQIRNIAYSKIGPPVVGIEFSKIPCGENPDDGYVVLMHIPDSVDAPHFARKGDDAFRAPWRNGPHTVFMTEREIERGFRERFQRGVEQEKTLQGYFEQAAEALNPEQGVFLAIAAVPVTPIISADSITSGTASNYTRPWAYSYFMASHQGEPSKEHQVPTSLTFIWNTGEHVKGMRQWVVRSYALAPEDAKYRKYLHDDGTLVGAYQLGGVYNKASASNQYPVGKPNHCRSKDIESALIDFFSLLREHAKERRVSGGFHIRVGLVGDASSPILVRTIDGFRRALTEESYSEPVKRFQSVSTFIDPLAPIEDILPPLRTLALDIVNQGGIQNLQVIAGEES
;
A
#
# COMPACT_ATOMS: atom_id res chain seq x y z
N MET A 1 -16.80 -5.97 -8.30
CA MET A 1 -16.29 -7.25 -7.74
C MET A 1 -16.50 -8.34 -8.78
N PHE A 2 -15.62 -9.34 -8.87
CA PHE A 2 -15.81 -10.53 -9.71
C PHE A 2 -15.70 -11.77 -8.81
N THR A 3 -16.74 -12.58 -8.77
CA THR A 3 -16.85 -13.74 -7.88
C THR A 3 -16.95 -15.03 -8.69
N PRO A 4 -16.78 -16.21 -8.07
CA PRO A 4 -17.07 -17.48 -8.74
C PRO A 4 -18.51 -17.59 -9.25
N ILE A 5 -19.45 -16.88 -8.64
CA ILE A 5 -20.85 -16.77 -9.13
C ILE A 5 -20.90 -16.07 -10.48
N HIS A 6 -20.18 -14.95 -10.66
CA HIS A 6 -20.10 -14.28 -11.97
C HIS A 6 -19.53 -15.22 -13.03
N ARG A 7 -18.47 -15.96 -12.69
CA ARG A 7 -17.85 -16.93 -13.57
C ARG A 7 -18.82 -18.06 -13.96
N ALA A 8 -19.53 -18.61 -12.97
CA ALA A 8 -20.45 -19.73 -13.20
C ALA A 8 -21.67 -19.33 -14.05
N LEU A 9 -22.14 -18.08 -13.91
CA LEU A 9 -23.29 -17.56 -14.63
C LEU A 9 -22.92 -16.80 -15.92
N GLY A 10 -21.64 -16.63 -16.23
CA GLY A 10 -21.18 -15.85 -17.38
C GLY A 10 -21.50 -14.36 -17.30
N LEU A 11 -21.48 -13.79 -16.09
CA LEU A 11 -21.82 -12.38 -15.84
C LEU A 11 -20.58 -11.49 -15.89
N GLU A 12 -20.79 -10.24 -16.32
CA GLU A 12 -19.79 -9.19 -16.18
C GLU A 12 -19.57 -8.84 -14.70
N PRO A 13 -18.36 -8.34 -14.33
CA PRO A 13 -18.06 -7.90 -12.97
C PRO A 13 -19.05 -6.83 -12.48
N GLY A 14 -19.57 -7.00 -11.27
CA GLY A 14 -20.53 -6.06 -10.71
C GLY A 14 -21.04 -6.47 -9.33
N ASN A 15 -22.12 -5.84 -8.90
CA ASN A 15 -22.83 -6.23 -7.68
C ASN A 15 -23.80 -7.36 -7.98
N LEU A 16 -23.78 -8.40 -7.14
CA LEU A 16 -24.75 -9.48 -7.22
C LEU A 16 -26.09 -9.06 -6.61
N THR A 17 -27.16 -9.59 -7.18
CA THR A 17 -28.57 -9.36 -6.76
C THR A 17 -29.25 -10.67 -6.43
N MET A 18 -30.44 -10.61 -5.82
CA MET A 18 -31.25 -11.82 -5.57
C MET A 18 -31.61 -12.55 -6.86
N ASN A 19 -31.74 -11.86 -7.99
CA ASN A 19 -31.94 -12.52 -9.27
C ASN A 19 -30.75 -13.42 -9.64
N ASN A 20 -29.53 -12.97 -9.40
CA ASN A 20 -28.33 -13.80 -9.62
C ASN A 20 -28.27 -14.98 -8.68
N VAL A 21 -28.68 -14.82 -7.41
CA VAL A 21 -28.79 -15.90 -6.45
C VAL A 21 -29.82 -16.96 -6.93
N ASN A 22 -30.96 -16.53 -7.43
CA ASN A 22 -31.97 -17.43 -8.00
C ASN A 22 -31.46 -18.17 -9.24
N GLN A 23 -30.65 -17.51 -10.08
CA GLN A 23 -29.99 -18.17 -11.23
C GLN A 23 -28.97 -19.22 -10.79
N VAL A 24 -28.20 -18.96 -9.70
CA VAL A 24 -27.28 -19.93 -9.10
C VAL A 24 -28.01 -21.19 -8.65
N ILE A 25 -29.17 -21.05 -8.01
CA ILE A 25 -29.99 -22.19 -7.55
C ILE A 25 -30.60 -22.94 -8.73
N ALA A 26 -31.17 -22.20 -9.71
CA ALA A 26 -31.75 -22.80 -10.91
C ALA A 26 -30.73 -23.56 -11.75
N GLY A 27 -29.49 -23.02 -11.81
CA GLY A 27 -28.36 -23.63 -12.52
C GLY A 27 -27.62 -24.68 -11.69
N LYS A 28 -28.03 -24.95 -10.45
CA LYS A 28 -27.39 -25.90 -9.54
C LYS A 28 -25.87 -25.71 -9.51
N VAL A 29 -25.41 -24.47 -9.25
CA VAL A 29 -23.99 -24.16 -9.22
C VAL A 29 -23.33 -24.90 -8.06
N GLU A 30 -22.33 -25.72 -8.37
CA GLU A 30 -21.59 -26.53 -7.43
C GLU A 30 -20.53 -25.73 -6.69
N GLU A 31 -20.14 -26.19 -5.50
CA GLU A 31 -18.96 -25.69 -4.78
C GLU A 31 -17.69 -25.92 -5.60
N THR A 32 -16.75 -25.03 -5.43
CA THR A 32 -15.43 -25.11 -6.06
C THR A 32 -14.33 -24.89 -5.02
N ALA A 33 -13.07 -24.93 -5.43
CA ALA A 33 -11.98 -24.61 -4.52
C ALA A 33 -12.06 -23.20 -3.93
N ASP A 34 -12.67 -22.26 -4.68
CA ASP A 34 -12.84 -20.86 -4.32
C ASP A 34 -14.29 -20.44 -3.99
N LEU A 35 -15.22 -21.41 -3.84
CA LEU A 35 -16.61 -21.16 -3.51
C LEU A 35 -17.14 -22.22 -2.56
N ASP A 36 -17.74 -21.79 -1.44
CA ASP A 36 -18.31 -22.66 -0.40
C ASP A 36 -19.70 -22.17 0.01
N TRP A 37 -20.70 -23.07 -0.02
CA TRP A 37 -22.08 -22.74 0.35
C TRP A 37 -22.34 -23.08 1.81
N LYS A 38 -22.90 -22.13 2.56
CA LYS A 38 -23.30 -22.36 3.96
C LYS A 38 -24.77 -22.00 4.16
N LYS A 39 -25.56 -22.98 4.59
CA LYS A 39 -26.97 -22.78 4.88
C LYS A 39 -27.21 -21.71 5.95
N LYS A 40 -26.34 -21.62 6.96
CA LYS A 40 -26.47 -20.75 8.13
C LYS A 40 -25.12 -20.12 8.45
N PHE A 41 -25.15 -19.00 9.16
CA PHE A 41 -23.96 -18.49 9.82
C PHE A 41 -23.51 -19.43 10.93
N TYR A 42 -22.23 -19.41 11.24
CA TYR A 42 -21.66 -20.22 12.33
C TYR A 42 -22.26 -19.83 13.69
N SER A 43 -22.76 -20.84 14.46
CA SER A 43 -23.19 -20.62 15.84
C SER A 43 -21.97 -20.53 16.76
N ILE A 44 -21.30 -19.36 16.81
CA ILE A 44 -20.03 -19.17 17.52
C ILE A 44 -20.27 -19.12 19.03
N GLN A 45 -20.55 -20.29 19.65
CA GLN A 45 -20.82 -20.41 21.08
C GLN A 45 -19.73 -21.14 21.85
N ASN A 46 -18.84 -21.85 21.15
CA ASN A 46 -17.79 -22.66 21.77
C ASN A 46 -16.52 -22.71 20.91
N ASN A 47 -15.45 -23.24 21.52
CA ASN A 47 -14.13 -23.30 20.86
C ASN A 47 -14.13 -24.17 19.59
N ALA A 48 -14.92 -25.27 19.57
CA ALA A 48 -14.95 -26.14 18.40
C ALA A 48 -15.52 -25.48 17.16
N VAL A 49 -16.51 -24.58 17.28
CA VAL A 49 -17.03 -23.79 16.17
C VAL A 49 -16.02 -22.73 15.73
N MET A 50 -15.31 -22.10 16.67
CA MET A 50 -14.25 -21.15 16.32
C MET A 50 -13.12 -21.82 15.53
N GLU A 51 -12.77 -23.06 15.88
CA GLU A 51 -11.78 -23.87 15.15
C GLU A 51 -12.25 -24.24 13.74
N GLU A 52 -13.55 -24.52 13.57
CA GLU A 52 -14.14 -24.79 12.25
C GLU A 52 -14.08 -23.54 11.37
N VAL A 53 -14.47 -22.39 11.90
CA VAL A 53 -14.36 -21.09 11.20
C VAL A 53 -12.91 -20.80 10.81
N ALA A 54 -11.98 -20.97 11.74
CA ALA A 54 -10.56 -20.76 11.49
C ALA A 54 -10.02 -21.70 10.41
N LYS A 55 -10.44 -22.96 10.42
CA LYS A 55 -10.09 -23.96 9.40
C LYS A 55 -10.60 -23.54 8.02
N ASP A 56 -11.86 -23.12 7.90
CA ASP A 56 -12.47 -22.74 6.65
C ASP A 56 -11.79 -21.49 6.06
N ILE A 57 -11.53 -20.48 6.89
CA ILE A 57 -10.82 -19.25 6.48
C ILE A 57 -9.38 -19.56 6.04
N ALA A 58 -8.63 -20.30 6.86
CA ALA A 58 -7.26 -20.64 6.54
C ALA A 58 -7.16 -21.52 5.28
N ALA A 59 -8.12 -22.44 5.06
CA ALA A 59 -8.16 -23.28 3.87
C ALA A 59 -8.33 -22.45 2.60
N MET A 60 -9.22 -21.46 2.60
CA MET A 60 -9.41 -20.55 1.47
C MET A 60 -8.15 -19.70 1.23
N ALA A 61 -7.61 -19.05 2.28
CA ALA A 61 -6.42 -18.22 2.18
C ALA A 61 -5.19 -18.97 1.67
N ASN A 62 -5.05 -20.25 2.03
CA ASN A 62 -3.98 -21.13 1.56
C ASN A 62 -4.16 -21.62 0.12
N SER A 63 -5.32 -21.40 -0.47
CA SER A 63 -5.70 -21.94 -1.79
C SER A 63 -5.94 -20.87 -2.84
N GLY A 64 -5.37 -19.66 -2.64
CA GLY A 64 -5.52 -18.55 -3.58
C GLY A 64 -6.72 -17.64 -3.28
N GLY A 65 -7.25 -17.73 -2.06
CA GLY A 65 -8.45 -16.99 -1.66
C GLY A 65 -9.75 -17.67 -2.08
N GLY A 66 -10.89 -17.03 -1.80
CA GLY A 66 -12.19 -17.55 -2.17
C GLY A 66 -13.36 -16.88 -1.47
N TRP A 67 -14.51 -17.49 -1.61
CA TRP A 67 -15.78 -16.95 -1.14
C TRP A 67 -16.55 -18.00 -0.34
N ILE A 68 -16.98 -17.62 0.86
CA ILE A 68 -17.96 -18.38 1.63
C ILE A 68 -19.29 -17.63 1.59
N VAL A 69 -20.34 -18.28 1.13
CA VAL A 69 -21.64 -17.67 0.93
C VAL A 69 -22.64 -18.25 1.93
N PHE A 70 -23.08 -17.42 2.85
CA PHE A 70 -24.07 -17.78 3.86
C PHE A 70 -25.49 -17.50 3.37
N GLY A 71 -26.42 -18.35 3.77
CA GLY A 71 -27.83 -18.23 3.39
C GLY A 71 -28.23 -19.04 2.14
N ILE A 72 -27.34 -19.95 1.71
CA ILE A 72 -27.63 -20.91 0.63
C ILE A 72 -27.45 -22.33 1.15
N LYS A 73 -28.49 -23.14 0.97
CA LYS A 73 -28.45 -24.57 1.26
C LYS A 73 -27.92 -25.31 0.04
N GLU A 74 -26.96 -26.20 0.25
CA GLU A 74 -26.48 -27.18 -0.74
C GLU A 74 -27.39 -28.41 -0.82
N ASP A 75 -27.38 -29.12 -1.95
CA ASP A 75 -27.88 -30.50 -2.02
C ASP A 75 -26.77 -31.44 -1.50
N GLY A 76 -27.13 -32.47 -0.76
CA GLY A 76 -26.15 -33.37 -0.14
C GLY A 76 -25.47 -34.34 -1.15
N GLU A 77 -25.78 -34.29 -2.43
CA GLU A 77 -25.25 -35.22 -3.45
C GLU A 77 -24.08 -34.59 -4.22
N ASN A 78 -24.24 -33.34 -4.66
CA ASN A 78 -23.27 -32.69 -5.55
C ASN A 78 -22.66 -31.42 -4.96
N ASN A 79 -22.95 -31.07 -3.72
CA ASN A 79 -22.59 -29.80 -3.09
C ASN A 79 -23.03 -28.59 -3.94
N ALA A 80 -24.20 -28.72 -4.59
CA ALA A 80 -24.75 -27.70 -5.45
C ALA A 80 -25.78 -26.84 -4.70
N ALA A 81 -25.85 -25.56 -5.04
CA ALA A 81 -26.84 -24.64 -4.49
C ALA A 81 -28.27 -25.14 -4.77
N SER A 82 -29.09 -25.31 -3.72
CA SER A 82 -30.43 -25.90 -3.84
C SER A 82 -31.55 -24.98 -3.42
N SER A 83 -31.36 -24.14 -2.41
CA SER A 83 -32.40 -23.21 -1.94
C SER A 83 -31.80 -22.06 -1.13
N VAL A 84 -32.50 -20.92 -1.15
CA VAL A 84 -32.19 -19.80 -0.26
C VAL A 84 -32.68 -20.08 1.14
N ASN A 85 -31.86 -19.76 2.12
CA ASN A 85 -32.14 -19.82 3.55
C ASN A 85 -31.65 -18.53 4.19
N PRO A 86 -32.39 -17.41 4.09
CA PRO A 86 -31.92 -16.10 4.53
C PRO A 86 -31.40 -16.12 5.96
N ILE A 87 -30.35 -15.35 6.22
CA ILE A 87 -29.77 -15.22 7.56
C ILE A 87 -29.89 -13.79 8.06
N GLN A 88 -30.00 -13.63 9.37
CA GLN A 88 -29.83 -12.32 9.99
C GLN A 88 -28.34 -12.00 10.11
N TRP A 89 -27.98 -10.75 9.78
CA TRP A 89 -26.60 -10.31 9.74
C TRP A 89 -26.39 -8.99 10.45
N SER A 90 -25.37 -8.92 11.28
CA SER A 90 -25.02 -7.74 12.06
C SER A 90 -23.51 -7.46 12.01
N ALA A 91 -23.12 -6.28 12.45
CA ALA A 91 -21.70 -5.91 12.62
C ALA A 91 -20.97 -6.85 13.61
N ASP A 92 -21.70 -7.43 14.57
CA ASP A 92 -21.13 -8.40 15.51
C ASP A 92 -20.68 -9.70 14.81
N ASN A 93 -21.40 -10.15 13.79
CA ASN A 93 -21.00 -11.32 13.01
C ASN A 93 -19.66 -11.08 12.32
N GLU A 94 -19.49 -9.91 11.70
CA GLU A 94 -18.24 -9.52 11.04
C GLU A 94 -17.09 -9.43 12.06
N ARG A 95 -17.34 -8.78 13.20
CA ARG A 95 -16.34 -8.65 14.27
C ARG A 95 -15.91 -10.02 14.81
N GLN A 96 -16.83 -10.95 15.01
CA GLN A 96 -16.53 -12.31 15.49
C GLN A 96 -15.64 -13.06 14.49
N ILE A 97 -15.94 -13.00 13.19
CA ILE A 97 -15.12 -13.62 12.14
C ILE A 97 -13.69 -13.03 12.14
N ARG A 98 -13.56 -11.70 12.14
CA ARG A 98 -12.26 -11.03 12.16
C ARG A 98 -11.44 -11.39 13.41
N ASN A 99 -12.08 -11.45 14.57
CA ASN A 99 -11.43 -11.86 15.81
C ASN A 99 -10.92 -13.30 15.76
N ILE A 100 -11.69 -14.23 15.16
CA ILE A 100 -11.26 -15.61 14.97
C ILE A 100 -10.10 -15.68 13.99
N ALA A 101 -10.18 -14.99 12.86
CA ALA A 101 -9.11 -14.93 11.85
C ALA A 101 -7.80 -14.40 12.45
N TYR A 102 -7.89 -13.45 13.40
CA TYR A 102 -6.74 -12.91 14.10
C TYR A 102 -6.20 -13.81 15.21
N SER A 103 -7.07 -14.42 16.03
CA SER A 103 -6.66 -15.11 17.25
C SER A 103 -6.45 -16.62 17.07
N LYS A 104 -7.08 -17.24 16.07
CA LYS A 104 -7.08 -18.69 15.86
C LYS A 104 -6.31 -19.13 14.61
N ILE A 105 -5.77 -18.20 13.83
CA ILE A 105 -4.99 -18.48 12.63
C ILE A 105 -3.61 -17.84 12.77
N GLY A 106 -2.57 -18.58 12.47
CA GLY A 106 -1.19 -18.09 12.51
C GLY A 106 -0.44 -18.38 11.20
N PRO A 107 0.08 -17.37 10.49
CA PRO A 107 -0.18 -15.93 10.64
C PRO A 107 -1.67 -15.57 10.44
N PRO A 108 -2.15 -14.43 10.98
CA PRO A 108 -3.55 -14.03 10.81
C PRO A 108 -3.93 -13.81 9.36
N VAL A 109 -5.16 -14.15 9.00
CA VAL A 109 -5.73 -13.78 7.69
C VAL A 109 -6.38 -12.40 7.82
N VAL A 110 -5.87 -11.44 7.06
CA VAL A 110 -6.36 -10.05 7.02
C VAL A 110 -7.09 -9.76 5.71
N GLY A 111 -7.81 -8.64 5.63
CA GLY A 111 -8.49 -8.25 4.38
C GLY A 111 -9.78 -9.01 4.09
N ILE A 112 -10.39 -9.68 5.08
CA ILE A 112 -11.70 -10.32 4.91
C ILE A 112 -12.77 -9.26 4.69
N GLU A 113 -13.54 -9.38 3.60
CA GLU A 113 -14.59 -8.44 3.22
C GLU A 113 -15.96 -9.13 3.21
N PHE A 114 -17.02 -8.34 3.41
CA PHE A 114 -18.41 -8.86 3.43
C PHE A 114 -19.29 -8.03 2.50
N SER A 115 -20.14 -8.74 1.76
CA SER A 115 -21.19 -8.15 0.91
C SER A 115 -22.53 -8.78 1.24
N LYS A 116 -23.59 -7.97 1.32
CA LYS A 116 -24.94 -8.39 1.70
C LYS A 116 -25.89 -8.24 0.52
N ILE A 117 -26.66 -9.28 0.22
CA ILE A 117 -27.73 -9.27 -0.75
C ILE A 117 -29.02 -9.39 0.03
N PRO A 118 -29.89 -8.36 0.07
CA PRO A 118 -31.16 -8.42 0.79
C PRO A 118 -32.11 -9.42 0.10
N CYS A 119 -32.78 -10.25 0.88
CA CYS A 119 -33.73 -11.25 0.38
C CYS A 119 -35.13 -10.70 0.17
N GLY A 120 -35.44 -9.53 0.70
CA GLY A 120 -36.70 -8.81 0.55
C GLY A 120 -36.54 -7.33 0.81
N GLU A 121 -37.68 -6.61 0.90
CA GLU A 121 -37.69 -5.16 1.13
C GLU A 121 -37.50 -4.79 2.60
N ASN A 122 -37.81 -5.71 3.52
CA ASN A 122 -37.67 -5.47 4.95
C ASN A 122 -36.37 -6.09 5.48
N PRO A 123 -35.69 -5.44 6.47
CA PRO A 123 -34.51 -6.02 7.13
C PRO A 123 -34.77 -7.41 7.74
N ASP A 124 -35.99 -7.68 8.16
CA ASP A 124 -36.38 -8.96 8.76
C ASP A 124 -36.44 -10.12 7.74
N ASP A 125 -36.53 -9.83 6.46
CA ASP A 125 -36.46 -10.82 5.39
C ASP A 125 -35.07 -11.50 5.29
N GLY A 126 -34.07 -10.92 5.94
CA GLY A 126 -32.71 -11.43 6.03
C GLY A 126 -31.90 -11.22 4.74
N TYR A 127 -30.71 -11.85 4.73
CA TYR A 127 -29.71 -11.64 3.69
C TYR A 127 -29.12 -12.96 3.21
N VAL A 128 -28.64 -12.97 1.97
CA VAL A 128 -27.53 -13.82 1.53
C VAL A 128 -26.25 -13.00 1.69
N VAL A 129 -25.26 -13.54 2.40
CA VAL A 129 -24.03 -12.82 2.74
C VAL A 129 -22.83 -13.53 2.11
N LEU A 130 -22.04 -12.76 1.34
CA LEU A 130 -20.81 -13.23 0.74
C LEU A 130 -19.64 -12.75 1.60
N MET A 131 -18.83 -13.67 2.07
CA MET A 131 -17.56 -13.41 2.75
C MET A 131 -16.43 -13.70 1.79
N HIS A 132 -15.69 -12.66 1.42
CA HIS A 132 -14.46 -12.77 0.63
C HIS A 132 -13.27 -12.99 1.54
N ILE A 133 -12.50 -14.02 1.26
CA ILE A 133 -11.22 -14.32 1.89
C ILE A 133 -10.16 -14.11 0.81
N PRO A 134 -9.24 -13.13 0.97
CA PRO A 134 -8.24 -12.85 -0.06
C PRO A 134 -7.22 -13.98 -0.17
N ASP A 135 -6.56 -14.06 -1.32
CA ASP A 135 -5.27 -14.76 -1.45
C ASP A 135 -4.26 -14.12 -0.50
N SER A 136 -3.43 -14.94 0.12
CA SER A 136 -2.52 -14.46 1.13
C SER A 136 -1.05 -14.68 0.76
N VAL A 137 -0.30 -13.59 0.77
CA VAL A 137 1.16 -13.62 0.63
C VAL A 137 1.86 -14.27 1.84
N ASP A 138 1.14 -14.36 2.98
CA ASP A 138 1.63 -14.93 4.23
C ASP A 138 1.35 -16.43 4.39
N ALA A 139 0.77 -17.07 3.37
CA ALA A 139 0.58 -18.53 3.37
C ALA A 139 1.94 -19.26 3.57
N PRO A 140 1.99 -20.39 4.27
CA PRO A 140 0.85 -21.16 4.77
C PRO A 140 0.31 -20.65 6.11
N HIS A 141 -1.02 -20.58 6.20
CA HIS A 141 -1.76 -20.28 7.43
C HIS A 141 -2.12 -21.54 8.19
N PHE A 142 -1.93 -21.49 9.49
CA PHE A 142 -2.22 -22.61 10.40
C PHE A 142 -3.42 -22.28 11.27
N ALA A 143 -4.46 -23.09 11.18
CA ALA A 143 -5.61 -23.02 12.09
C ALA A 143 -5.31 -23.77 13.38
N ARG A 144 -5.58 -23.14 14.54
CA ARG A 144 -5.50 -23.80 15.85
C ARG A 144 -6.54 -24.88 15.99
N LYS A 145 -6.16 -25.98 16.62
CA LYS A 145 -7.06 -27.05 17.06
C LYS A 145 -6.71 -27.46 18.49
N GLY A 146 -7.64 -27.19 19.43
CA GLY A 146 -7.31 -27.29 20.84
C GLY A 146 -6.27 -26.28 21.27
N ASP A 147 -5.58 -26.57 22.35
CA ASP A 147 -4.55 -25.68 22.92
C ASP A 147 -3.15 -25.95 22.34
N ASP A 148 -2.89 -27.15 21.83
CA ASP A 148 -1.55 -27.64 21.53
C ASP A 148 -1.31 -28.02 20.07
N ALA A 149 -2.31 -27.91 19.19
CA ALA A 149 -2.19 -28.35 17.81
C ALA A 149 -2.45 -27.24 16.79
N PHE A 150 -1.69 -27.29 15.71
CA PHE A 150 -1.89 -26.44 14.54
C PHE A 150 -2.02 -27.34 13.31
N ARG A 151 -2.90 -26.96 12.39
CA ARG A 151 -3.10 -27.65 11.12
C ARG A 151 -3.09 -26.64 10.00
N ALA A 152 -2.43 -26.96 8.89
CA ALA A 152 -2.44 -26.18 7.67
C ALA A 152 -3.51 -26.73 6.71
N PRO A 153 -4.75 -26.23 6.75
CA PRO A 153 -5.80 -26.66 5.84
C PRO A 153 -5.63 -26.01 4.48
N TRP A 154 -6.05 -26.70 3.42
CA TRP A 154 -6.16 -26.13 2.07
C TRP A 154 -7.34 -26.77 1.33
N ARG A 155 -7.78 -26.14 0.23
CA ARG A 155 -8.92 -26.65 -0.55
C ARG A 155 -8.40 -27.55 -1.69
N ASN A 156 -9.01 -28.72 -1.80
CA ASN A 156 -8.87 -29.61 -2.94
C ASN A 156 -10.25 -29.81 -3.59
N GLY A 157 -10.58 -28.95 -4.56
CA GLY A 157 -11.97 -28.80 -5.01
C GLY A 157 -12.88 -28.32 -3.87
N PRO A 158 -14.07 -28.90 -3.68
CA PRO A 158 -14.99 -28.53 -2.60
C PRO A 158 -14.53 -29.01 -1.21
N HIS A 159 -13.52 -29.86 -1.10
CA HIS A 159 -13.12 -30.48 0.15
C HIS A 159 -11.95 -29.76 0.81
N THR A 160 -11.99 -29.61 2.12
CA THR A 160 -10.84 -29.18 2.92
C THR A 160 -9.99 -30.41 3.27
N VAL A 161 -8.73 -30.36 2.89
CA VAL A 161 -7.69 -31.32 3.27
C VAL A 161 -6.60 -30.62 4.07
N PHE A 162 -5.64 -31.38 4.60
CA PHE A 162 -4.54 -30.79 5.35
C PHE A 162 -3.23 -30.99 4.60
N MET A 163 -2.43 -29.96 4.56
CA MET A 163 -1.11 -29.98 3.93
C MET A 163 -0.22 -31.04 4.58
N THR A 164 0.49 -31.76 3.75
CA THR A 164 1.58 -32.65 4.15
C THR A 164 2.81 -31.82 4.56
N GLU A 165 3.77 -32.44 5.25
CA GLU A 165 5.05 -31.81 5.61
C GLU A 165 5.74 -31.13 4.41
N ARG A 166 5.76 -31.81 3.25
CA ARG A 166 6.38 -31.30 2.01
C ARG A 166 5.63 -30.08 1.45
N GLU A 167 4.32 -30.06 1.55
CA GLU A 167 3.51 -28.92 1.10
C GLU A 167 3.70 -27.72 2.00
N ILE A 168 3.78 -27.93 3.32
CA ILE A 168 4.13 -26.89 4.31
C ILE A 168 5.53 -26.34 4.03
N GLU A 169 6.52 -27.22 3.86
CA GLU A 169 7.90 -26.82 3.52
C GLU A 169 7.93 -25.98 2.23
N ARG A 170 7.23 -26.44 1.18
CA ARG A 170 7.13 -25.70 -0.08
C ARG A 170 6.48 -24.33 0.12
N GLY A 171 5.38 -24.24 0.86
CA GLY A 171 4.69 -23.00 1.15
C GLY A 171 5.59 -21.99 1.87
N PHE A 172 6.36 -22.42 2.88
CA PHE A 172 7.35 -21.57 3.54
C PHE A 172 8.47 -21.13 2.59
N ARG A 173 8.96 -22.04 1.77
CA ARG A 173 9.99 -21.71 0.78
C ARG A 173 9.50 -20.66 -0.22
N GLU A 174 8.28 -20.81 -0.74
CA GLU A 174 7.66 -19.85 -1.64
C GLU A 174 7.43 -18.50 -0.97
N ARG A 175 7.00 -18.49 0.30
CA ARG A 175 6.85 -17.28 1.10
C ARG A 175 8.19 -16.55 1.29
N PHE A 176 9.26 -17.26 1.67
CA PHE A 176 10.60 -16.67 1.81
C PHE A 176 11.16 -16.20 0.47
N GLN A 177 10.96 -16.96 -0.59
CA GLN A 177 11.38 -16.55 -1.94
C GLN A 177 10.65 -15.29 -2.39
N ARG A 178 9.33 -15.20 -2.19
CA ARG A 178 8.57 -13.97 -2.46
C ARG A 178 9.11 -12.77 -1.71
N GLY A 179 9.43 -12.90 -0.42
CA GLY A 179 10.04 -11.84 0.36
C GLY A 179 11.41 -11.40 -0.19
N VAL A 180 12.26 -12.35 -0.57
CA VAL A 180 13.56 -12.04 -1.19
C VAL A 180 13.41 -11.39 -2.55
N GLU A 181 12.49 -11.88 -3.39
CA GLU A 181 12.21 -11.30 -4.70
C GLU A 181 11.61 -9.90 -4.59
N GLN A 182 10.73 -9.67 -3.63
CA GLN A 182 10.14 -8.35 -3.35
C GLN A 182 11.20 -7.35 -2.88
N GLU A 183 12.07 -7.76 -1.97
CA GLU A 183 13.19 -6.95 -1.51
C GLU A 183 14.16 -6.63 -2.66
N LYS A 184 14.47 -7.62 -3.50
CA LYS A 184 15.30 -7.45 -4.69
C LYS A 184 14.65 -6.51 -5.72
N THR A 185 13.34 -6.63 -5.91
CA THR A 185 12.57 -5.76 -6.80
C THR A 185 12.59 -4.31 -6.29
N LEU A 186 12.34 -4.11 -5.00
CA LEU A 186 12.40 -2.79 -4.35
C LEU A 186 13.80 -2.19 -4.46
N GLN A 187 14.83 -3.00 -4.25
CA GLN A 187 16.23 -2.59 -4.41
C GLN A 187 16.53 -2.16 -5.86
N GLY A 188 16.09 -2.92 -6.86
CA GLY A 188 16.30 -2.58 -8.27
C GLY A 188 15.63 -1.27 -8.68
N TYR A 189 14.42 -1.00 -8.20
CA TYR A 189 13.74 0.28 -8.43
C TYR A 189 14.38 1.44 -7.66
N PHE A 190 14.91 1.18 -6.47
CA PHE A 190 15.68 2.17 -5.73
C PHE A 190 17.00 2.52 -6.44
N GLU A 191 17.70 1.56 -7.01
CA GLU A 191 18.88 1.77 -7.84
C GLU A 191 18.54 2.60 -9.09
N GLN A 192 17.40 2.33 -9.74
CA GLN A 192 16.90 3.17 -10.83
C GLN A 192 16.71 4.63 -10.39
N ALA A 193 16.17 4.86 -9.18
CA ALA A 193 16.06 6.20 -8.61
C ALA A 193 17.42 6.83 -8.33
N ALA A 194 18.36 6.06 -7.78
CA ALA A 194 19.71 6.51 -7.43
C ALA A 194 20.56 6.88 -8.66
N GLU A 195 20.27 6.29 -9.81
CA GLU A 195 20.95 6.58 -11.08
C GLU A 195 20.22 7.65 -11.93
N ALA A 196 19.06 8.11 -11.48
CA ALA A 196 18.21 8.99 -12.27
C ALA A 196 18.77 10.41 -12.49
N LEU A 197 19.60 10.89 -11.55
CA LEU A 197 20.23 12.22 -11.57
C LEU A 197 21.73 12.10 -11.34
N ASN A 198 22.48 13.15 -11.73
CA ASN A 198 23.93 13.19 -11.52
C ASN A 198 24.25 13.71 -10.10
N PRO A 199 24.83 12.91 -9.20
CA PRO A 199 25.16 13.29 -7.83
C PRO A 199 26.25 14.39 -7.74
N GLU A 200 27.10 14.56 -8.74
CA GLU A 200 28.10 15.63 -8.80
C GLU A 200 27.44 17.01 -8.92
N GLN A 201 26.24 17.08 -9.50
CA GLN A 201 25.48 18.32 -9.65
C GLN A 201 24.71 18.70 -8.39
N GLY A 202 24.50 17.77 -7.49
CA GLY A 202 23.84 18.01 -6.22
C GLY A 202 23.26 16.75 -5.60
N VAL A 203 23.30 16.69 -4.27
CA VAL A 203 22.62 15.64 -3.52
C VAL A 203 21.14 15.61 -3.88
N PHE A 204 20.57 14.42 -4.00
CA PHE A 204 19.17 14.24 -4.30
C PHE A 204 18.55 13.13 -3.46
N LEU A 205 17.24 13.20 -3.26
CA LEU A 205 16.43 12.16 -2.66
C LEU A 205 16.07 11.14 -3.73
N ALA A 206 16.48 9.90 -3.54
CA ALA A 206 16.03 8.75 -4.34
C ALA A 206 14.97 7.99 -3.54
N ILE A 207 13.86 7.65 -4.20
CA ILE A 207 12.74 6.95 -3.55
C ILE A 207 12.08 5.99 -4.54
N ALA A 208 11.76 4.79 -4.06
CA ALA A 208 11.00 3.79 -4.78
C ALA A 208 9.87 3.26 -3.90
N ALA A 209 8.69 3.10 -4.50
CA ALA A 209 7.51 2.50 -3.88
C ALA A 209 6.98 1.39 -4.77
N VAL A 210 7.02 0.16 -4.27
CA VAL A 210 6.56 -1.05 -4.97
C VAL A 210 5.30 -1.58 -4.29
N PRO A 211 4.19 -1.77 -5.01
CA PRO A 211 2.97 -2.30 -4.40
C PRO A 211 3.17 -3.73 -3.91
N VAL A 212 2.52 -4.09 -2.80
CA VAL A 212 2.51 -5.48 -2.31
C VAL A 212 1.97 -6.43 -3.36
N THR A 213 0.92 -5.99 -4.05
CA THR A 213 0.32 -6.73 -5.16
C THR A 213 0.41 -5.88 -6.44
N PRO A 214 1.39 -6.13 -7.31
CA PRO A 214 1.51 -5.44 -8.59
C PRO A 214 0.29 -5.66 -9.48
N ILE A 215 -0.12 -4.61 -10.19
CA ILE A 215 -1.24 -4.70 -11.13
C ILE A 215 -0.76 -5.32 -12.45
N ILE A 216 -1.36 -6.44 -12.82
CA ILE A 216 -1.18 -7.04 -14.14
C ILE A 216 -2.30 -6.48 -15.04
N SER A 217 -2.06 -5.32 -15.65
CA SER A 217 -3.03 -4.69 -16.55
C SER A 217 -2.41 -4.50 -17.95
N ALA A 218 -3.23 -4.70 -18.98
CA ALA A 218 -2.88 -4.33 -20.34
C ALA A 218 -3.01 -2.82 -20.57
N ASP A 219 -3.76 -2.12 -19.71
CA ASP A 219 -4.02 -0.69 -19.85
C ASP A 219 -2.82 0.13 -19.40
N SER A 220 -2.33 0.98 -20.29
CA SER A 220 -1.27 1.91 -19.95
C SER A 220 -1.84 3.25 -19.47
N ILE A 221 -1.12 3.93 -18.58
CA ILE A 221 -1.46 5.28 -18.13
C ILE A 221 -1.45 6.23 -19.33
N THR A 222 -2.49 7.05 -19.49
CA THR A 222 -2.56 8.07 -20.54
C THR A 222 -1.72 9.29 -20.20
N SER A 223 -1.30 10.05 -21.22
CA SER A 223 -0.56 11.31 -21.01
C SER A 223 -1.33 12.32 -20.14
N GLY A 224 -2.66 12.42 -20.32
CA GLY A 224 -3.51 13.28 -19.49
C GLY A 224 -3.52 12.88 -18.04
N THR A 225 -3.59 11.59 -17.75
CA THR A 225 -3.52 11.03 -16.40
C THR A 225 -2.16 11.31 -15.77
N ALA A 226 -1.05 11.05 -16.50
CA ALA A 226 0.30 11.35 -16.02
C ALA A 226 0.49 12.83 -15.69
N SER A 227 -0.13 13.74 -16.46
CA SER A 227 -0.12 15.18 -16.18
C SER A 227 -0.80 15.53 -14.85
N ASN A 228 -1.88 14.85 -14.50
CA ASN A 228 -2.57 15.06 -13.23
C ASN A 228 -1.68 14.64 -12.04
N TYR A 229 -0.87 13.60 -12.19
CA TYR A 229 0.05 13.14 -11.15
C TYR A 229 1.19 14.11 -10.84
N THR A 230 1.45 15.09 -11.69
CA THR A 230 2.47 16.11 -11.43
C THR A 230 2.03 17.20 -10.46
N ARG A 231 0.78 17.17 -10.03
CA ARG A 231 0.21 18.18 -9.13
C ARG A 231 -0.14 17.56 -7.77
N PRO A 232 0.71 17.68 -6.75
CA PRO A 232 0.46 17.11 -5.43
C PRO A 232 -0.50 17.92 -4.55
N TRP A 233 -1.42 18.67 -5.16
CA TRP A 233 -2.35 19.55 -4.45
C TRP A 233 -3.14 18.84 -3.38
N ALA A 234 -3.65 17.67 -3.70
CA ALA A 234 -4.47 16.91 -2.79
C ALA A 234 -3.74 16.57 -1.50
N TYR A 235 -2.45 16.21 -1.59
CA TYR A 235 -1.68 15.83 -0.42
C TYR A 235 -1.17 17.01 0.39
N SER A 236 -0.74 18.09 -0.27
CA SER A 236 -0.38 19.34 0.41
C SER A 236 -1.59 19.92 1.17
N TYR A 237 -2.75 19.88 0.53
CA TYR A 237 -4.02 20.29 1.15
C TYR A 237 -4.41 19.39 2.32
N PHE A 238 -4.20 18.11 2.17
CA PHE A 238 -4.44 17.09 3.15
C PHE A 238 -3.56 17.25 4.40
N MET A 239 -2.27 17.47 4.25
CA MET A 239 -1.36 17.73 5.37
C MET A 239 -1.75 19.00 6.13
N ALA A 240 -2.20 20.02 5.42
CA ALA A 240 -2.70 21.25 6.03
C ALA A 240 -4.03 21.05 6.78
N SER A 241 -4.93 20.21 6.25
CA SER A 241 -6.24 19.97 6.87
C SER A 241 -6.18 19.12 8.15
N HIS A 242 -5.15 18.29 8.30
CA HIS A 242 -4.99 17.45 9.49
C HIS A 242 -4.68 18.27 10.77
N GLN A 243 -4.09 19.44 10.63
CA GLN A 243 -3.68 20.29 11.75
C GLN A 243 -4.73 21.36 12.13
N GLY A 244 -5.96 21.23 11.64
CA GLY A 244 -7.00 22.25 11.83
C GLY A 244 -6.93 23.32 10.75
N GLU A 245 -7.34 24.57 11.06
CA GLU A 245 -7.22 25.65 10.09
C GLU A 245 -5.77 25.78 9.59
N PRO A 246 -5.56 25.78 8.26
CA PRO A 246 -4.20 25.81 7.70
C PRO A 246 -3.48 27.07 8.18
N SER A 247 -2.64 26.93 9.20
CA SER A 247 -1.77 28.01 9.60
C SER A 247 -0.74 28.23 8.50
N LYS A 248 -0.41 29.49 8.22
CA LYS A 248 0.61 29.84 7.22
C LYS A 248 1.99 29.22 7.52
N GLU A 249 2.19 28.71 8.72
CA GLU A 249 3.42 28.10 9.20
C GLU A 249 3.61 26.63 8.73
N HIS A 250 2.51 25.95 8.41
CA HIS A 250 2.51 24.55 7.99
C HIS A 250 2.34 24.36 6.47
N GLN A 251 2.44 25.44 5.70
CA GLN A 251 2.41 25.32 4.25
C GLN A 251 3.71 24.64 3.76
N VAL A 252 3.55 23.56 3.01
CA VAL A 252 4.66 22.95 2.26
C VAL A 252 5.38 24.07 1.50
N PRO A 253 6.72 24.16 1.57
CA PRO A 253 7.46 25.17 0.84
C PRO A 253 7.14 25.10 -0.66
N THR A 254 6.29 26.00 -1.12
CA THR A 254 5.71 25.99 -2.47
C THR A 254 6.74 26.13 -3.58
N SER A 255 7.91 26.71 -3.30
CA SER A 255 8.94 27.00 -4.30
C SER A 255 9.52 25.73 -4.94
N LEU A 256 9.98 24.76 -4.13
CA LEU A 256 10.54 23.50 -4.68
C LEU A 256 9.44 22.57 -5.18
N THR A 257 8.35 22.44 -4.46
CA THR A 257 7.20 21.63 -4.88
C THR A 257 6.66 22.09 -6.24
N PHE A 258 6.60 23.40 -6.48
CA PHE A 258 6.19 23.94 -7.76
C PHE A 258 7.16 23.53 -8.89
N ILE A 259 8.47 23.63 -8.65
CA ILE A 259 9.50 23.27 -9.63
C ILE A 259 9.39 21.76 -9.97
N TRP A 260 9.18 20.91 -9.01
CA TRP A 260 9.07 19.46 -9.22
C TRP A 260 7.77 19.01 -9.93
N ASN A 261 6.82 19.91 -10.13
CA ASN A 261 5.56 19.62 -10.80
C ASN A 261 5.47 20.17 -12.24
N THR A 262 6.47 20.92 -12.69
CA THR A 262 6.52 21.43 -14.04
C THR A 262 7.59 20.70 -14.84
N GLY A 263 7.18 19.97 -15.88
CA GLY A 263 8.14 19.17 -16.62
C GLY A 263 7.60 18.52 -17.88
N GLU A 264 8.45 17.78 -18.54
CA GLU A 264 8.13 17.00 -19.72
C GLU A 264 7.59 15.63 -19.34
N HIS A 265 6.59 15.15 -20.09
CA HIS A 265 6.06 13.82 -20.01
C HIS A 265 6.55 13.01 -21.20
N VAL A 266 7.30 11.95 -20.93
CA VAL A 266 7.87 11.08 -21.96
C VAL A 266 7.35 9.66 -21.76
N LYS A 267 6.76 9.07 -22.81
CA LYS A 267 6.30 7.68 -22.77
C LYS A 267 7.50 6.75 -22.85
N GLY A 268 7.62 5.86 -21.87
CA GLY A 268 8.54 4.73 -21.86
C GLY A 268 7.82 3.40 -22.03
N MET A 269 8.55 2.30 -21.97
CA MET A 269 7.99 0.97 -22.02
C MET A 269 7.28 0.67 -20.69
N ARG A 270 5.95 0.57 -20.72
CA ARG A 270 5.07 0.32 -19.57
C ARG A 270 5.24 1.32 -18.43
N GLN A 271 5.59 2.56 -18.77
CA GLN A 271 5.73 3.64 -17.80
C GLN A 271 5.61 5.01 -18.46
N TRP A 272 5.34 6.03 -17.67
CA TRP A 272 5.56 7.42 -18.00
C TRP A 272 6.75 7.96 -17.20
N VAL A 273 7.59 8.74 -17.86
CA VAL A 273 8.69 9.47 -17.24
C VAL A 273 8.29 10.94 -17.20
N VAL A 274 8.20 11.49 -16.01
CA VAL A 274 7.99 12.93 -15.79
C VAL A 274 9.31 13.51 -15.32
N ARG A 275 9.87 14.45 -16.08
CA ARG A 275 11.19 15.02 -15.80
C ARG A 275 11.17 16.53 -15.92
N SER A 276 12.07 17.20 -15.18
CA SER A 276 12.29 18.62 -15.32
C SER A 276 12.63 18.98 -16.78
N TYR A 277 12.21 20.16 -17.21
CA TYR A 277 12.68 20.70 -18.48
C TYR A 277 14.20 20.79 -18.50
N ALA A 278 14.79 20.90 -19.69
CA ALA A 278 16.21 21.24 -19.86
C ALA A 278 16.42 22.71 -19.47
N LEU A 279 16.49 22.95 -18.15
CA LEU A 279 16.70 24.25 -17.53
C LEU A 279 18.21 24.52 -17.37
N ALA A 280 18.55 25.70 -16.84
CA ALA A 280 19.92 26.00 -16.48
C ALA A 280 20.51 24.96 -15.51
N PRO A 281 21.85 24.75 -15.52
CA PRO A 281 22.48 23.74 -14.65
C PRO A 281 22.18 23.89 -13.17
N GLU A 282 21.93 25.13 -12.72
CA GLU A 282 21.61 25.49 -11.33
C GLU A 282 20.16 25.30 -10.94
N ASP A 283 19.26 24.96 -11.87
CA ASP A 283 17.87 24.72 -11.56
C ASP A 283 17.67 23.30 -10.98
N ALA A 284 16.72 23.17 -10.04
CA ALA A 284 16.38 21.89 -9.43
C ALA A 284 15.87 20.89 -10.48
N LYS A 285 16.51 19.74 -10.52
CA LYS A 285 16.14 18.65 -11.41
C LYS A 285 15.33 17.61 -10.66
N TYR A 286 14.46 16.95 -11.40
CA TYR A 286 13.73 15.78 -10.88
C TYR A 286 13.45 14.80 -12.01
N ARG A 287 13.20 13.56 -11.61
CA ARG A 287 12.72 12.50 -12.49
C ARG A 287 11.79 11.58 -11.73
N LYS A 288 10.62 11.30 -12.31
CA LYS A 288 9.59 10.44 -11.73
C LYS A 288 9.20 9.39 -12.77
N TYR A 289 9.07 8.13 -12.34
CA TYR A 289 8.68 7.03 -13.20
C TYR A 289 7.38 6.43 -12.67
N LEU A 290 6.31 6.56 -13.46
CA LEU A 290 4.99 6.04 -13.15
C LEU A 290 4.79 4.75 -13.95
N HIS A 291 4.94 3.61 -13.29
CA HIS A 291 4.84 2.30 -13.93
C HIS A 291 3.39 1.84 -14.03
N ASP A 292 3.08 1.09 -15.10
CA ASP A 292 1.73 0.56 -15.35
C ASP A 292 1.32 -0.49 -14.29
N ASP A 293 2.25 -1.14 -13.60
CA ASP A 293 2.02 -2.09 -12.51
C ASP A 293 1.70 -1.45 -11.15
N GLY A 294 1.69 -0.11 -11.08
CA GLY A 294 1.47 0.66 -9.87
C GLY A 294 2.73 1.11 -9.15
N THR A 295 3.91 0.63 -9.54
CA THR A 295 5.19 1.07 -8.98
C THR A 295 5.44 2.55 -9.29
N LEU A 296 5.92 3.28 -8.29
CA LEU A 296 6.34 4.68 -8.43
C LEU A 296 7.80 4.82 -8.00
N VAL A 297 8.59 5.51 -8.85
CA VAL A 297 10.00 5.81 -8.57
C VAL A 297 10.22 7.30 -8.73
N GLY A 298 11.02 7.92 -7.86
CA GLY A 298 11.30 9.35 -7.89
C GLY A 298 12.72 9.69 -7.50
N ALA A 299 13.26 10.73 -8.14
CA ALA A 299 14.51 11.38 -7.77
C ALA A 299 14.31 12.88 -7.76
N TYR A 300 14.70 13.54 -6.67
CA TYR A 300 14.46 14.95 -6.42
C TYR A 300 15.76 15.64 -6.02
N GLN A 301 16.29 16.52 -6.84
CA GLN A 301 17.51 17.27 -6.53
C GLN A 301 17.26 18.25 -5.39
N LEU A 302 18.12 18.21 -4.39
CA LEU A 302 18.04 19.02 -3.18
C LEU A 302 19.25 19.94 -3.01
N GLY A 303 20.43 19.46 -3.44
CA GLY A 303 21.68 20.23 -3.39
C GLY A 303 22.05 20.85 -4.73
N GLY A 304 22.98 21.82 -4.72
CA GLY A 304 23.45 22.48 -5.94
C GLY A 304 22.41 23.40 -6.62
N VAL A 305 21.25 23.58 -6.01
CA VAL A 305 20.13 24.34 -6.58
C VAL A 305 20.31 25.83 -6.28
N TYR A 306 20.20 26.64 -7.32
CA TYR A 306 20.11 28.09 -7.20
C TYR A 306 18.69 28.56 -7.53
N ASN A 307 17.87 28.74 -6.51
CA ASN A 307 16.57 29.38 -6.69
C ASN A 307 16.61 30.79 -6.07
N LYS A 308 16.31 31.84 -6.86
CA LYS A 308 16.21 33.23 -6.36
C LYS A 308 15.24 33.38 -5.18
N ALA A 309 14.21 32.57 -5.11
CA ALA A 309 13.25 32.56 -4.00
C ALA A 309 13.82 31.92 -2.73
N SER A 310 14.81 31.04 -2.83
CA SER A 310 15.54 30.45 -1.71
C SER A 310 16.87 31.14 -1.40
N ALA A 311 17.23 32.15 -2.16
CA ALA A 311 18.40 32.99 -1.99
C ALA A 311 18.27 34.01 -0.82
N SER A 312 17.51 33.66 0.24
CA SER A 312 17.75 34.33 1.52
C SER A 312 19.17 33.99 1.96
N ASN A 313 19.90 34.93 2.53
CA ASN A 313 21.31 34.83 2.97
C ASN A 313 21.62 33.68 3.97
N GLN A 314 20.74 32.71 4.09
CA GLN A 314 20.70 31.68 5.12
C GLN A 314 21.09 30.28 4.63
N TYR A 315 21.38 30.10 3.33
CA TYR A 315 21.67 28.79 2.78
C TYR A 315 22.93 28.83 1.88
N PRO A 316 23.82 27.83 1.95
CA PRO A 316 24.93 27.74 1.04
C PRO A 316 24.45 27.40 -0.38
N VAL A 317 23.97 28.40 -1.06
CA VAL A 317 23.45 28.33 -2.42
C VAL A 317 24.51 27.75 -3.34
N GLY A 318 24.16 26.75 -4.12
CA GLY A 318 25.02 26.16 -5.14
C GLY A 318 26.04 25.14 -4.63
N LYS A 319 26.11 24.82 -3.32
CA LYS A 319 26.97 23.73 -2.86
C LYS A 319 26.28 22.38 -3.14
N PRO A 320 26.88 21.50 -3.96
CA PRO A 320 26.20 20.28 -4.40
C PRO A 320 26.00 19.27 -3.25
N ASN A 321 26.88 19.22 -2.26
CA ASN A 321 26.80 18.29 -1.15
C ASN A 321 25.92 18.74 0.04
N HIS A 322 25.24 19.88 -0.06
CA HIS A 322 24.36 20.42 0.97
C HIS A 322 22.87 20.25 0.61
N CYS A 323 22.03 19.89 1.58
CA CYS A 323 20.57 19.94 1.44
C CYS A 323 19.91 20.41 2.74
N ARG A 324 18.68 20.89 2.65
CA ARG A 324 17.91 21.31 3.82
C ARG A 324 16.95 20.20 4.25
N SER A 325 16.78 20.01 5.58
CA SER A 325 15.82 19.04 6.12
C SER A 325 14.40 19.28 5.59
N LYS A 326 13.94 20.54 5.54
CA LYS A 326 12.63 20.88 5.01
C LYS A 326 12.44 20.55 3.52
N ASP A 327 13.51 20.53 2.73
CA ASP A 327 13.41 20.15 1.33
C ASP A 327 13.31 18.63 1.17
N ILE A 328 13.95 17.86 2.05
CA ILE A 328 13.76 16.40 2.16
C ILE A 328 12.30 16.10 2.50
N GLU A 329 11.75 16.74 3.53
CA GLU A 329 10.36 16.59 3.94
C GLU A 329 9.39 16.98 2.82
N SER A 330 9.66 18.08 2.11
CA SER A 330 8.86 18.53 0.97
C SER A 330 8.88 17.55 -0.20
N ALA A 331 10.03 16.94 -0.48
CA ALA A 331 10.16 15.92 -1.51
C ALA A 331 9.40 14.64 -1.15
N LEU A 332 9.41 14.24 0.12
CA LEU A 332 8.60 13.14 0.62
C LEU A 332 7.10 13.44 0.43
N ILE A 333 6.63 14.62 0.82
CA ILE A 333 5.23 15.03 0.66
C ILE A 333 4.85 15.03 -0.84
N ASP A 334 5.68 15.55 -1.72
CA ASP A 334 5.45 15.51 -3.16
C ASP A 334 5.31 14.06 -3.67
N PHE A 335 6.25 13.20 -3.29
CA PHE A 335 6.23 11.80 -3.69
C PHE A 335 5.00 11.06 -3.17
N PHE A 336 4.65 11.21 -1.89
CA PHE A 336 3.50 10.52 -1.30
C PHE A 336 2.16 11.03 -1.82
N SER A 337 2.05 12.31 -2.17
CA SER A 337 0.87 12.84 -2.85
C SER A 337 0.70 12.23 -4.25
N LEU A 338 1.80 12.14 -4.98
CA LEU A 338 1.83 11.48 -6.28
C LEU A 338 1.51 9.99 -6.16
N LEU A 339 2.09 9.30 -5.17
CA LEU A 339 1.83 7.88 -4.91
C LEU A 339 0.36 7.62 -4.62
N ARG A 340 -0.29 8.49 -3.83
CA ARG A 340 -1.72 8.40 -3.55
C ARG A 340 -2.57 8.49 -4.82
N GLU A 341 -2.31 9.48 -5.68
CA GLU A 341 -3.05 9.64 -6.93
C GLU A 341 -2.76 8.49 -7.92
N HIS A 342 -1.50 8.05 -7.98
CA HIS A 342 -1.11 6.90 -8.80
C HIS A 342 -1.78 5.61 -8.33
N ALA A 343 -1.81 5.36 -7.02
CA ALA A 343 -2.47 4.20 -6.43
C ALA A 343 -3.98 4.19 -6.71
N LYS A 344 -4.66 5.34 -6.59
CA LYS A 344 -6.09 5.47 -6.94
C LYS A 344 -6.34 5.13 -8.40
N GLU A 345 -5.60 5.76 -9.31
CA GLU A 345 -5.79 5.58 -10.75
C GLU A 345 -5.49 4.15 -11.19
N ARG A 346 -4.44 3.56 -10.63
CA ARG A 346 -4.08 2.16 -10.90
C ARG A 346 -4.88 1.15 -10.10
N ARG A 347 -5.75 1.60 -9.17
CA ARG A 347 -6.55 0.74 -8.29
C ARG A 347 -5.70 -0.25 -7.49
N VAL A 348 -4.52 0.19 -7.06
CA VAL A 348 -3.64 -0.59 -6.20
C VAL A 348 -4.26 -0.67 -4.80
N SER A 349 -4.29 -1.84 -4.22
CA SER A 349 -4.71 -2.09 -2.84
C SER A 349 -3.61 -2.82 -2.07
N GLY A 350 -3.65 -2.76 -0.74
CA GLY A 350 -2.74 -3.51 0.13
C GLY A 350 -1.42 -2.82 0.44
N GLY A 351 -1.26 -1.54 0.06
CA GLY A 351 -0.12 -0.73 0.43
C GLY A 351 1.15 -0.95 -0.40
N PHE A 352 2.23 -0.28 0.00
CA PHE A 352 3.50 -0.24 -0.72
C PHE A 352 4.68 -0.48 0.21
N HIS A 353 5.65 -1.26 -0.25
CA HIS A 353 7.00 -1.28 0.29
C HIS A 353 7.78 -0.12 -0.31
N ILE A 354 8.40 0.67 0.55
CA ILE A 354 9.03 1.94 0.17
C ILE A 354 10.48 1.92 0.65
N ARG A 355 11.39 2.39 -0.21
CA ARG A 355 12.80 2.63 0.13
C ARG A 355 13.20 4.03 -0.29
N VAL A 356 13.87 4.72 0.63
CA VAL A 356 14.29 6.10 0.47
C VAL A 356 15.74 6.26 0.87
N GLY A 357 16.48 7.11 0.17
CA GLY A 357 17.84 7.46 0.53
C GLY A 357 18.31 8.76 -0.10
N LEU A 358 19.30 9.37 0.52
CA LEU A 358 20.03 10.49 -0.09
C LEU A 358 21.20 9.93 -0.91
N VAL A 359 21.32 10.43 -2.12
CA VAL A 359 22.41 10.11 -3.04
C VAL A 359 23.22 11.39 -3.29
N GLY A 360 24.50 11.33 -3.03
CA GLY A 360 25.44 12.43 -3.24
C GLY A 360 26.74 11.94 -3.87
N ASP A 361 27.62 12.87 -4.21
CA ASP A 361 28.95 12.54 -4.72
C ASP A 361 29.77 11.78 -3.66
N ALA A 362 30.34 10.64 -4.05
CA ALA A 362 31.12 9.78 -3.15
C ALA A 362 32.40 10.48 -2.61
N SER A 363 32.88 11.54 -3.27
CA SER A 363 34.07 12.29 -2.85
C SER A 363 33.79 13.26 -1.69
N SER A 364 32.53 13.59 -1.41
CA SER A 364 32.15 14.62 -0.43
C SER A 364 31.04 14.12 0.49
N PRO A 365 31.12 14.33 1.82
CA PRO A 365 30.04 13.97 2.71
C PRO A 365 28.79 14.83 2.45
N ILE A 366 27.64 14.23 2.63
CA ILE A 366 26.35 14.95 2.57
C ILE A 366 26.18 15.73 3.89
N LEU A 367 25.80 16.99 3.78
CA LEU A 367 25.52 17.89 4.90
C LEU A 367 24.05 18.27 4.89
N VAL A 368 23.28 17.76 5.86
CA VAL A 368 21.88 18.13 6.06
C VAL A 368 21.82 19.37 6.94
N ARG A 369 21.09 20.39 6.50
CA ARG A 369 20.93 21.66 7.19
C ARG A 369 19.51 21.85 7.68
N THR A 370 19.38 22.46 8.84
CA THR A 370 18.08 22.92 9.37
C THR A 370 18.12 24.42 9.65
N ILE A 371 16.96 25.02 9.93
CA ILE A 371 16.85 26.41 10.35
C ILE A 371 16.38 26.37 11.82
N ASP A 372 17.06 27.13 12.68
CA ASP A 372 16.64 27.25 14.08
C ASP A 372 15.31 28.00 14.22
N GLY A 373 14.68 27.92 15.39
CA GLY A 373 13.40 28.58 15.69
C GLY A 373 13.43 30.11 15.54
N PHE A 374 14.62 30.71 15.42
CA PHE A 374 14.84 32.14 15.16
C PHE A 374 15.06 32.46 13.68
N ARG A 375 14.87 31.48 12.78
CA ARG A 375 15.14 31.59 11.33
C ARG A 375 16.57 31.96 10.98
N ARG A 376 17.53 31.66 11.84
CA ARG A 376 18.95 31.81 11.56
C ARG A 376 19.49 30.55 10.91
N ALA A 377 20.22 30.69 9.82
CA ALA A 377 20.97 29.56 9.27
C ALA A 377 22.04 29.15 10.30
N LEU A 378 22.00 27.89 10.70
CA LEU A 378 23.06 27.34 11.52
C LEU A 378 24.36 27.33 10.71
N THR A 379 25.45 27.79 11.33
CA THR A 379 26.77 27.79 10.68
C THR A 379 27.23 26.38 10.37
N GLU A 380 28.05 26.22 9.32
CA GLU A 380 28.50 24.91 8.78
C GLU A 380 29.06 23.93 9.82
N GLU A 381 29.52 24.42 10.94
CA GLU A 381 30.32 23.64 11.90
C GLU A 381 29.55 23.13 13.12
N SER A 382 28.32 23.60 13.38
CA SER A 382 27.77 23.40 14.71
C SER A 382 26.67 22.34 14.85
N TYR A 383 25.95 21.89 13.80
CA TYR A 383 24.72 21.13 14.01
C TYR A 383 24.39 20.02 12.99
N SER A 384 25.21 19.77 12.00
CA SER A 384 25.01 18.64 11.09
C SER A 384 26.19 17.69 11.14
N GLU A 385 25.87 16.42 11.35
CA GLU A 385 26.87 15.36 11.25
C GLU A 385 27.13 15.07 9.77
N PRO A 386 28.40 15.12 9.30
CA PRO A 386 28.73 14.83 7.91
C PRO A 386 28.43 13.37 7.57
N VAL A 387 27.48 13.11 6.68
CA VAL A 387 27.09 11.76 6.26
C VAL A 387 28.00 11.30 5.14
N LYS A 388 28.98 10.48 5.46
CA LYS A 388 29.92 9.90 4.47
C LYS A 388 29.25 8.81 3.62
N ARG A 389 28.36 8.04 4.23
CA ARG A 389 27.58 6.99 3.58
C ARG A 389 26.17 7.00 4.15
N PHE A 390 25.22 7.40 3.32
CA PHE A 390 23.82 7.37 3.71
C PHE A 390 23.31 5.92 3.71
N GLN A 391 22.54 5.55 4.74
CA GLN A 391 21.85 4.28 4.81
C GLN A 391 20.42 4.47 4.31
N SER A 392 20.01 3.75 3.27
CA SER A 392 18.63 3.79 2.80
C SER A 392 17.68 3.28 3.89
N VAL A 393 16.55 3.94 4.02
CA VAL A 393 15.49 3.62 4.98
C VAL A 393 14.35 2.95 4.24
N SER A 394 13.80 1.87 4.82
CA SER A 394 12.64 1.17 4.26
C SER A 394 11.46 1.29 5.21
N THR A 395 10.27 1.41 4.64
CA THR A 395 9.00 1.45 5.39
C THR A 395 7.89 0.81 4.57
N PHE A 396 6.75 0.60 5.22
CA PHE A 396 5.51 0.16 4.59
C PHE A 396 4.43 1.21 4.84
N ILE A 397 3.76 1.66 3.77
CA ILE A 397 2.66 2.64 3.87
C ILE A 397 1.57 2.28 2.85
N ASP A 398 0.32 2.32 3.29
CA ASP A 398 -0.83 2.37 2.40
C ASP A 398 -1.20 3.85 2.12
N PRO A 399 -0.93 4.36 0.91
CA PRO A 399 -1.20 5.77 0.59
C PRO A 399 -2.70 6.08 0.50
N LEU A 400 -3.57 5.07 0.48
CA LEU A 400 -5.03 5.21 0.44
C LEU A 400 -5.68 5.13 1.82
N ALA A 401 -4.92 4.78 2.85
CA ALA A 401 -5.39 4.76 4.23
C ALA A 401 -5.84 6.17 4.71
N PRO A 402 -6.60 6.25 5.81
CA PRO A 402 -6.84 7.51 6.50
C PRO A 402 -5.55 8.23 6.89
N ILE A 403 -5.62 9.53 7.02
CA ILE A 403 -4.47 10.41 7.30
C ILE A 403 -3.75 10.04 8.59
N GLU A 404 -4.54 9.80 9.62
CA GLU A 404 -4.09 9.42 10.95
C GLU A 404 -3.22 8.16 10.94
N ASP A 405 -3.42 7.28 9.96
CA ASP A 405 -2.65 6.05 9.80
C ASP A 405 -1.39 6.25 8.93
N ILE A 406 -1.40 7.25 8.04
CA ILE A 406 -0.26 7.54 7.14
C ILE A 406 0.80 8.41 7.82
N LEU A 407 0.38 9.39 8.61
CA LEU A 407 1.30 10.39 9.19
C LEU A 407 2.35 9.80 10.13
N PRO A 408 2.05 8.89 11.05
CA PRO A 408 3.07 8.33 11.94
C PRO A 408 4.21 7.62 11.20
N PRO A 409 3.97 6.68 10.27
CA PRO A 409 5.05 6.04 9.52
C PRO A 409 5.80 7.01 8.58
N LEU A 410 5.10 8.01 7.99
CA LEU A 410 5.75 9.03 7.19
C LEU A 410 6.68 9.92 8.02
N ARG A 411 6.25 10.29 9.22
CA ARG A 411 7.06 11.05 10.18
C ARG A 411 8.30 10.27 10.61
N THR A 412 8.12 9.00 10.97
CA THR A 412 9.25 8.12 11.31
C THR A 412 10.24 8.02 10.15
N LEU A 413 9.76 7.82 8.94
CA LEU A 413 10.59 7.77 7.74
C LEU A 413 11.39 9.07 7.55
N ALA A 414 10.75 10.22 7.69
CA ALA A 414 11.41 11.52 7.55
C ALA A 414 12.47 11.74 8.64
N LEU A 415 12.16 11.38 9.91
CA LEU A 415 13.11 11.44 11.02
C LEU A 415 14.32 10.54 10.78
N ASP A 416 14.12 9.30 10.36
CA ASP A 416 15.22 8.36 10.09
C ASP A 416 16.17 8.86 8.99
N ILE A 417 15.65 9.67 8.06
CA ILE A 417 16.48 10.30 7.03
C ILE A 417 17.27 11.48 7.61
N VAL A 418 16.61 12.42 8.30
CA VAL A 418 17.27 13.66 8.74
C VAL A 418 18.15 13.43 9.95
N ASN A 419 17.85 12.43 10.79
CA ASN A 419 18.66 12.06 11.96
C ASN A 419 20.06 11.57 11.57
N GLN A 420 20.23 10.96 10.40
CA GLN A 420 21.56 10.58 9.90
C GLN A 420 22.48 11.80 9.70
N GLY A 421 21.90 12.97 9.44
CA GLY A 421 22.62 14.25 9.37
C GLY A 421 22.64 15.01 10.70
N GLY A 422 22.24 14.38 11.82
CA GLY A 422 22.26 15.00 13.16
C GLY A 422 21.07 15.95 13.42
N ILE A 423 20.05 15.96 12.56
CA ILE A 423 18.86 16.79 12.75
C ILE A 423 17.84 16.02 13.58
N GLN A 424 17.37 16.59 14.69
CA GLN A 424 16.50 15.91 15.65
C GLN A 424 14.99 16.15 15.39
N ASN A 425 14.62 17.29 14.79
CA ASN A 425 13.23 17.68 14.64
C ASN A 425 12.88 17.96 13.17
N LEU A 426 11.68 17.58 12.80
CA LEU A 426 11.08 17.92 11.51
C LEU A 426 10.54 19.35 11.51
N GLN A 427 10.56 19.99 10.34
CA GLN A 427 10.11 21.37 10.15
C GLN A 427 8.77 21.48 9.42
N VAL A 428 8.40 20.47 8.64
CA VAL A 428 7.22 20.46 7.77
C VAL A 428 6.24 19.36 8.19
N ILE A 429 6.73 18.14 8.43
CA ILE A 429 5.91 17.00 8.88
C ILE A 429 5.91 16.95 10.43
N ALA A 430 5.67 18.08 11.09
CA ALA A 430 5.73 18.19 12.54
C ALA A 430 4.57 17.44 13.24
N GLY A 431 4.78 17.01 14.48
CA GLY A 431 3.75 16.42 15.33
C GLY A 431 2.99 17.48 16.12
N GLU A 432 1.93 17.06 16.84
CA GLU A 432 1.15 17.92 17.72
C GLU A 432 1.93 18.44 18.96
N GLU A 433 3.15 17.93 19.20
CA GLU A 433 4.02 18.32 20.30
C GLU A 433 5.36 18.85 19.78
N SER A 434 5.41 20.08 19.40
CA SER A 434 6.66 20.83 19.30
C SER A 434 6.47 22.30 19.66
#